data_96e87eba76a2f51b63fd91baa26d3d48
#
_entry.id   96e87eba76a2f51b63fd91baa26d3d48
#
_cell.length_a   1.000
_cell.length_b   1.000
_cell.length_c   1.000
_cell.angle_alpha   90.00
_cell.angle_beta   90.00
_cell.angle_gamma   90.00
#
_symmetry.space_group_name_H-M   'P 1'
#
loop_
_entity.id
_entity.type
_entity.pdbx_description
1 polymer ?
#
loop_
_entity_poly.entity_id
_entity_poly.type
_entity_poly.pdbx_seq_one_letter_code
_entity_poly.pdbx_strand_id
1 'polypeptide(L)'
;MIDLRSDTVTIPTTEMREAMAQAPVGDDVYGEDPTVNALEERVAEILGKDAAIYMSSGTMTNQVAVRTHTEPGDEILIDKNAHIYFYEAGGTAALSGVMCSLISGERGVFGAKEMEAAISEKEPHTTILRPVDLHLPRTKLIC
;
A
#
# COMPACT_ATOMS: atom_id res chain seq x y z
N MET A 1 21.60 22.18 10.59
CA MET A 1 21.70 20.74 10.93
C MET A 1 20.79 20.01 9.94
N ILE A 2 21.27 18.96 9.30
CA ILE A 2 20.43 18.12 8.40
C ILE A 2 19.72 17.08 9.27
N ASP A 3 18.38 17.04 9.20
CA ASP A 3 17.56 16.12 9.97
C ASP A 3 16.95 15.07 9.01
N LEU A 4 17.35 13.81 9.17
CA LEU A 4 16.93 12.68 8.34
C LEU A 4 16.07 11.66 9.11
N ARG A 5 15.45 12.05 10.23
CA ARG A 5 14.63 11.15 11.05
C ARG A 5 13.37 10.68 10.33
N SER A 6 12.74 11.55 9.58
CA SER A 6 11.48 11.31 8.89
C SER A 6 11.24 12.38 7.81
N ASP A 7 10.53 12.03 6.77
CA ASP A 7 9.99 12.98 5.79
C ASP A 7 9.06 14.02 6.45
N THR A 8 8.37 13.63 7.52
CA THR A 8 7.41 14.48 8.24
C THR A 8 8.05 15.68 8.94
N VAL A 9 9.37 15.73 9.13
CA VAL A 9 10.07 16.89 9.69
C VAL A 9 10.51 17.89 8.63
N THR A 10 10.29 17.61 7.36
CA THR A 10 10.62 18.53 6.25
C THR A 10 9.68 19.72 6.23
N ILE A 11 10.22 20.87 5.83
CA ILE A 11 9.48 22.13 5.77
C ILE A 11 9.45 22.60 4.31
N PRO A 12 8.29 22.99 3.78
CA PRO A 12 8.21 23.52 2.42
C PRO A 12 9.01 24.83 2.30
N THR A 13 9.67 25.01 1.16
CA THR A 13 10.41 26.24 0.83
C THR A 13 9.44 27.41 0.63
N THR A 14 9.98 28.63 0.53
CA THR A 14 9.17 29.82 0.22
C THR A 14 8.46 29.68 -1.12
N GLU A 15 9.15 29.22 -2.12
CA GLU A 15 8.62 28.98 -3.48
C GLU A 15 7.50 27.93 -3.48
N MET A 16 7.66 26.87 -2.71
CA MET A 16 6.60 25.86 -2.55
C MET A 16 5.35 26.47 -1.90
N ARG A 17 5.53 27.32 -0.88
CA ARG A 17 4.40 27.99 -0.21
C ARG A 17 3.67 28.95 -1.15
N GLU A 18 4.41 29.70 -1.95
CA GLU A 18 3.86 30.61 -2.96
C GLU A 18 3.09 29.82 -4.04
N ALA A 19 3.68 28.73 -4.53
CA ALA A 19 3.02 27.85 -5.49
C ALA A 19 1.70 27.28 -4.95
N MET A 20 1.68 26.81 -3.70
CA MET A 20 0.45 26.33 -3.05
C MET A 20 -0.60 27.44 -2.92
N ALA A 21 -0.19 28.65 -2.54
CA ALA A 21 -1.11 29.77 -2.36
C ALA A 21 -1.73 30.27 -3.68
N GLN A 22 -1.05 30.10 -4.80
CA GLN A 22 -1.45 30.57 -6.12
C GLN A 22 -1.98 29.46 -7.04
N ALA A 23 -1.96 28.20 -6.60
CA ALA A 23 -2.42 27.08 -7.40
C ALA A 23 -3.89 27.29 -7.80
N PRO A 24 -4.23 27.14 -9.08
CA PRO A 24 -5.63 27.07 -9.50
C PRO A 24 -6.24 25.81 -8.89
N VAL A 25 -7.47 25.94 -8.41
CA VAL A 25 -8.21 24.83 -7.80
C VAL A 25 -9.56 24.65 -8.48
N GLY A 26 -10.09 23.45 -8.39
CA GLY A 26 -11.40 23.08 -8.92
C GLY A 26 -12.02 21.94 -8.11
N ASP A 27 -13.17 21.47 -8.54
CA ASP A 27 -13.84 20.34 -7.88
C ASP A 27 -13.23 19.02 -8.36
N ASP A 28 -12.48 18.37 -7.48
CA ASP A 28 -11.80 17.10 -7.78
C ASP A 28 -12.80 15.94 -8.01
N VAL A 29 -13.99 15.99 -7.42
CA VAL A 29 -15.05 14.99 -7.64
C VAL A 29 -15.50 14.95 -9.09
N TYR A 30 -15.49 16.10 -9.78
CA TYR A 30 -15.81 16.21 -11.20
C TYR A 30 -14.57 16.19 -12.10
N GLY A 31 -13.37 16.01 -11.53
CA GLY A 31 -12.12 16.05 -12.28
C GLY A 31 -11.78 17.44 -12.82
N GLU A 32 -12.26 18.49 -12.17
CA GLU A 32 -12.11 19.87 -12.61
C GLU A 32 -10.96 20.62 -11.93
N ASP A 33 -10.24 19.98 -10.98
CA ASP A 33 -9.06 20.59 -10.37
C ASP A 33 -7.84 20.46 -11.30
N PRO A 34 -7.39 21.58 -11.92
CA PRO A 34 -6.31 21.51 -12.90
C PRO A 34 -4.96 21.19 -12.27
N THR A 35 -4.78 21.47 -10.98
CA THR A 35 -3.52 21.20 -10.27
C THR A 35 -3.41 19.71 -9.93
N VAL A 36 -4.49 19.09 -9.48
CA VAL A 36 -4.53 17.64 -9.23
C VAL A 36 -4.35 16.88 -10.54
N ASN A 37 -5.09 17.25 -11.59
CA ASN A 37 -4.98 16.60 -12.90
C ASN A 37 -3.55 16.66 -13.45
N ALA A 38 -2.91 17.83 -13.40
CA ALA A 38 -1.53 17.99 -13.85
C ALA A 38 -0.52 17.17 -13.03
N LEU A 39 -0.75 17.02 -11.70
CA LEU A 39 0.07 16.17 -10.84
C LEU A 39 -0.05 14.69 -11.25
N GLU A 40 -1.26 14.20 -11.41
CA GLU A 40 -1.53 12.81 -11.78
C GLU A 40 -0.94 12.46 -13.15
N GLU A 41 -1.17 13.30 -14.17
CA GLU A 41 -0.57 13.15 -15.49
C GLU A 41 0.96 13.12 -15.43
N ARG A 42 1.56 14.04 -14.67
CA ARG A 42 3.01 14.13 -14.55
C ARG A 42 3.62 12.91 -13.83
N VAL A 43 2.99 12.40 -12.79
CA VAL A 43 3.45 11.20 -12.08
C VAL A 43 3.31 9.97 -12.97
N ALA A 44 2.19 9.81 -13.68
CA ALA A 44 1.99 8.72 -14.62
C ALA A 44 3.08 8.73 -15.72
N GLU A 45 3.39 9.89 -16.29
CA GLU A 45 4.45 10.07 -17.30
C GLU A 45 5.83 9.66 -16.76
N ILE A 46 6.22 10.19 -15.58
CA ILE A 46 7.55 9.92 -14.97
C ILE A 46 7.73 8.41 -14.70
N LEU A 47 6.68 7.75 -14.27
CA LEU A 47 6.72 6.33 -13.90
C LEU A 47 6.40 5.40 -15.07
N GLY A 48 6.05 5.93 -16.26
CA GLY A 48 5.67 5.14 -17.42
C GLY A 48 4.44 4.27 -17.17
N LYS A 49 3.45 4.81 -16.46
CA LYS A 49 2.17 4.16 -16.13
C LYS A 49 1.02 4.80 -16.90
N ASP A 50 -0.06 4.04 -17.05
CA ASP A 50 -1.25 4.51 -17.78
C ASP A 50 -1.99 5.62 -17.03
N ALA A 51 -1.93 5.62 -15.71
CA ALA A 51 -2.56 6.61 -14.86
C ALA A 51 -1.88 6.69 -13.48
N ALA A 52 -2.15 7.77 -12.76
CA ALA A 52 -1.86 7.93 -11.35
C ALA A 52 -3.08 8.51 -10.66
N ILE A 53 -3.16 8.38 -9.35
CA ILE A 53 -4.21 8.96 -8.53
C ILE A 53 -3.62 9.68 -7.33
N TYR A 54 -4.05 10.89 -7.08
CA TYR A 54 -3.70 11.65 -5.89
C TYR A 54 -4.55 11.21 -4.70
N MET A 55 -3.92 11.03 -3.55
CA MET A 55 -4.59 10.76 -2.28
C MET A 55 -3.99 11.62 -1.18
N SER A 56 -4.82 12.04 -0.23
CA SER A 56 -4.46 13.00 0.81
C SER A 56 -3.46 12.48 1.85
N SER A 57 -3.20 11.17 1.88
CA SER A 57 -2.19 10.58 2.78
C SER A 57 -1.67 9.24 2.25
N GLY A 58 -0.42 8.89 2.63
CA GLY A 58 0.17 7.58 2.33
C GLY A 58 -0.62 6.43 2.97
N THR A 59 -1.16 6.62 4.17
CA THR A 59 -2.06 5.64 4.78
C THR A 59 -3.28 5.37 3.92
N MET A 60 -3.94 6.42 3.39
CA MET A 60 -5.07 6.25 2.47
C MET A 60 -4.65 5.48 1.22
N THR A 61 -3.51 5.82 0.64
CA THR A 61 -2.97 5.12 -0.54
C THR A 61 -2.79 3.63 -0.28
N ASN A 62 -2.16 3.27 0.84
CA ASN A 62 -1.94 1.87 1.22
C ASN A 62 -3.27 1.13 1.42
N GLN A 63 -4.21 1.73 2.16
CA GLN A 63 -5.49 1.07 2.45
C GLN A 63 -6.34 0.89 1.19
N VAL A 64 -6.36 1.87 0.29
CA VAL A 64 -7.05 1.77 -1.01
C VAL A 64 -6.40 0.70 -1.88
N ALA A 65 -5.06 0.66 -1.96
CA ALA A 65 -4.35 -0.37 -2.71
C ALA A 65 -4.70 -1.78 -2.21
N VAL A 66 -4.64 -2.02 -0.89
CA VAL A 66 -5.03 -3.32 -0.32
C VAL A 66 -6.47 -3.65 -0.66
N ARG A 67 -7.40 -2.71 -0.43
CA ARG A 67 -8.83 -2.95 -0.67
C ARG A 67 -9.17 -3.22 -2.14
N THR A 68 -8.44 -2.62 -3.06
CA THR A 68 -8.64 -2.82 -4.50
C THR A 68 -8.26 -4.23 -4.95
N HIS A 69 -7.29 -4.85 -4.29
CA HIS A 69 -6.73 -6.15 -4.69
C HIS A 69 -7.22 -7.32 -3.84
N THR A 70 -8.03 -7.08 -2.81
CA THR A 70 -8.45 -8.12 -1.85
C THR A 70 -9.93 -8.06 -1.55
N GLU A 71 -10.45 -9.19 -1.06
CA GLU A 71 -11.79 -9.32 -0.49
C GLU A 71 -11.68 -9.67 1.01
N PRO A 72 -12.70 -9.38 1.83
CA PRO A 72 -12.72 -9.80 3.22
C PRO A 72 -12.49 -11.31 3.37
N GLY A 73 -11.54 -11.67 4.25
CA GLY A 73 -11.12 -13.06 4.45
C GLY A 73 -9.90 -13.48 3.62
N ASP A 74 -9.46 -12.66 2.68
CA ASP A 74 -8.18 -12.87 2.00
C ASP A 74 -6.99 -12.61 2.94
N GLU A 75 -5.81 -13.00 2.51
CA GLU A 75 -4.56 -12.79 3.20
C GLU A 75 -3.59 -11.99 2.34
N ILE A 76 -2.80 -11.15 3.01
CA ILE A 76 -1.65 -10.46 2.43
C ILE A 76 -0.35 -10.91 3.10
N LEU A 77 0.70 -11.13 2.31
CA LEU A 77 2.06 -11.36 2.81
C LEU A 77 2.79 -10.03 2.97
N ILE A 78 3.42 -9.84 4.11
CA ILE A 78 4.01 -8.55 4.45
C ILE A 78 5.21 -8.73 5.40
N ASP A 79 6.23 -7.85 5.31
CA ASP A 79 7.27 -7.85 6.34
C ASP A 79 6.71 -7.46 7.70
N LYS A 80 7.14 -8.16 8.73
CA LYS A 80 6.66 -7.94 10.12
C LYS A 80 6.87 -6.53 10.65
N ASN A 81 7.79 -5.74 10.06
CA ASN A 81 8.08 -4.37 10.45
C ASN A 81 7.53 -3.34 9.45
N ALA A 82 6.73 -3.77 8.46
CA ALA A 82 6.19 -2.86 7.47
C ALA A 82 5.26 -1.80 8.10
N HIS A 83 5.30 -0.59 7.56
CA HIS A 83 4.51 0.54 8.03
C HIS A 83 3.02 0.24 8.06
N ILE A 84 2.50 -0.37 7.01
CA ILE A 84 1.08 -0.73 6.86
C ILE A 84 0.58 -1.69 7.95
N TYR A 85 1.49 -2.49 8.53
CA TYR A 85 1.17 -3.38 9.64
C TYR A 85 1.22 -2.66 10.99
N PHE A 86 2.29 -1.87 11.22
CA PHE A 86 2.58 -1.29 12.54
C PHE A 86 1.92 0.07 12.80
N TYR A 87 1.86 0.95 11.78
CA TYR A 87 1.59 2.36 11.99
C TYR A 87 0.27 2.86 11.41
N GLU A 88 -0.55 1.98 10.85
CA GLU A 88 -1.82 2.35 10.21
C GLU A 88 -3.05 1.89 10.99
N ALA A 89 -2.94 1.81 12.32
CA ALA A 89 -4.05 1.54 13.25
C ALA A 89 -4.87 0.27 12.94
N GLY A 90 -4.24 -0.76 12.36
CA GLY A 90 -4.92 -1.98 11.96
C GLY A 90 -5.85 -1.81 10.76
N GLY A 91 -5.57 -0.82 9.91
CA GLY A 91 -6.41 -0.47 8.75
C GLY A 91 -6.69 -1.63 7.81
N THR A 92 -5.72 -2.49 7.55
CA THR A 92 -5.89 -3.68 6.70
C THR A 92 -7.00 -4.61 7.19
N ALA A 93 -7.07 -4.83 8.50
CA ALA A 93 -8.15 -5.63 9.11
C ALA A 93 -9.46 -4.85 9.18
N ALA A 94 -9.41 -3.58 9.60
CA ALA A 94 -10.59 -2.77 9.83
C ALA A 94 -11.32 -2.36 8.53
N LEU A 95 -10.59 -2.04 7.48
CA LEU A 95 -11.14 -1.50 6.23
C LEU A 95 -11.27 -2.55 5.14
N SER A 96 -10.32 -3.48 5.05
CA SER A 96 -10.31 -4.51 4.01
C SER A 96 -10.71 -5.89 4.50
N GLY A 97 -10.71 -6.12 5.82
CA GLY A 97 -11.06 -7.41 6.40
C GLY A 97 -10.05 -8.51 6.07
N VAL A 98 -8.80 -8.15 5.80
CA VAL A 98 -7.75 -9.09 5.42
C VAL A 98 -6.90 -9.51 6.60
N MET A 99 -6.33 -10.71 6.53
CA MET A 99 -5.33 -11.19 7.47
C MET A 99 -3.93 -10.85 6.97
N CYS A 100 -3.06 -10.39 7.88
CA CYS A 100 -1.64 -10.19 7.58
C CYS A 100 -0.84 -11.44 7.96
N SER A 101 -0.18 -12.06 7.00
CA SER A 101 0.81 -13.11 7.21
C SER A 101 2.21 -12.50 7.20
N LEU A 102 2.91 -12.62 8.31
CA LEU A 102 4.14 -11.88 8.56
C LEU A 102 5.36 -12.66 8.10
N ILE A 103 6.17 -12.05 7.26
CA ILE A 103 7.47 -12.57 6.84
C ILE A 103 8.57 -11.81 7.60
N SER A 104 9.63 -12.51 7.99
CA SER A 104 10.81 -11.90 8.58
C SER A 104 11.85 -11.65 7.49
N GLY A 105 11.82 -10.48 6.89
CA GLY A 105 12.84 -10.04 5.96
C GLY A 105 14.09 -9.48 6.65
N GLU A 106 15.21 -9.42 5.91
CA GLU A 106 16.39 -8.71 6.35
C GLU A 106 16.24 -7.23 6.01
N ARG A 107 16.08 -6.39 7.03
CA ARG A 107 15.78 -4.95 6.90
C ARG A 107 14.55 -4.67 6.02
N GLY A 108 13.53 -5.50 6.14
CA GLY A 108 12.29 -5.38 5.37
C GLY A 108 12.34 -5.99 3.96
N VAL A 109 13.49 -6.55 3.57
CA VAL A 109 13.63 -7.21 2.26
C VAL A 109 13.48 -8.70 2.42
N PHE A 110 12.57 -9.30 1.67
CA PHE A 110 12.40 -10.75 1.55
C PHE A 110 12.30 -11.13 0.06
N GLY A 111 12.69 -12.34 -0.26
CA GLY A 111 12.74 -12.84 -1.62
C GLY A 111 11.70 -13.92 -1.91
N ALA A 112 11.75 -14.47 -3.12
CA ALA A 112 10.83 -15.50 -3.60
C ALA A 112 10.82 -16.74 -2.69
N LYS A 113 11.96 -17.12 -2.11
CA LYS A 113 12.05 -18.30 -1.23
C LYS A 113 11.25 -18.13 0.04
N GLU A 114 11.34 -16.97 0.68
CA GLU A 114 10.60 -16.66 1.89
C GLU A 114 9.09 -16.59 1.59
N MET A 115 8.72 -16.05 0.43
CA MET A 115 7.33 -16.01 -0.03
C MET A 115 6.78 -17.41 -0.30
N GLU A 116 7.51 -18.22 -1.07
CA GLU A 116 7.15 -19.60 -1.35
C GLU A 116 6.99 -20.44 -0.08
N ALA A 117 7.91 -20.29 0.89
CA ALA A 117 7.82 -20.95 2.18
C ALA A 117 6.55 -20.53 2.93
N ALA A 118 6.25 -19.23 3.00
CA ALA A 118 5.07 -18.71 3.71
C ALA A 118 3.75 -19.18 3.07
N ILE A 119 3.71 -19.39 1.77
CA ILE A 119 2.56 -19.95 1.04
C ILE A 119 2.48 -21.45 1.25
N SER A 120 3.60 -22.17 1.06
CA SER A 120 3.65 -23.64 1.11
C SER A 120 3.42 -24.22 2.50
N GLU A 121 3.82 -23.51 3.56
CA GLU A 121 3.55 -23.92 4.95
C GLU A 121 2.05 -24.03 5.25
N LYS A 122 1.21 -23.42 4.43
CA LYS A 122 -0.25 -23.44 4.55
C LYS A 122 -0.89 -24.52 3.69
N GLU A 123 -0.15 -25.11 2.76
CA GLU A 123 -0.63 -26.26 2.02
C GLU A 123 -0.63 -27.48 2.96
N PRO A 124 -1.79 -28.11 3.22
CA PRO A 124 -1.84 -29.24 4.13
C PRO A 124 -0.99 -30.38 3.58
N HIS A 125 0.04 -30.77 4.31
CA HIS A 125 0.85 -31.98 4.03
C HIS A 125 0.06 -33.29 4.18
N THR A 126 -1.25 -33.22 4.16
CA THR A 126 -2.11 -34.37 4.34
C THR A 126 -2.56 -34.92 2.99
N THR A 127 -2.16 -36.15 2.74
CA THR A 127 -2.55 -37.05 1.65
C THR A 127 -4.06 -37.32 1.57
N ILE A 128 -4.90 -36.50 2.16
CA ILE A 128 -6.36 -36.63 2.09
C ILE A 128 -6.86 -35.64 1.05
N LEU A 129 -7.32 -36.22 -0.06
CA LEU A 129 -7.96 -35.65 -1.21
C LEU A 129 -9.06 -34.59 -0.91
N ARG A 130 -8.66 -33.41 -0.46
CA ARG A 130 -9.55 -32.24 -0.45
C ARG A 130 -8.87 -31.12 -1.23
N PRO A 131 -9.39 -30.70 -2.37
CA PRO A 131 -8.72 -29.80 -3.29
C PRO A 131 -8.69 -28.33 -2.85
N VAL A 132 -9.25 -27.97 -1.72
CA VAL A 132 -9.18 -26.63 -1.15
C VAL A 132 -9.31 -26.76 0.38
N ASP A 133 -8.34 -26.26 1.12
CA ASP A 133 -8.52 -26.12 2.55
C ASP A 133 -9.44 -24.92 2.81
N LEU A 134 -10.71 -25.21 3.02
CA LEU A 134 -11.75 -24.21 3.30
C LEU A 134 -11.51 -23.39 4.57
N HIS A 135 -10.49 -23.75 5.34
CA HIS A 135 -10.17 -23.12 6.62
C HIS A 135 -8.99 -22.16 6.56
N LEU A 136 -8.25 -22.13 5.44
CA LEU A 136 -7.11 -21.24 5.28
C LEU A 136 -7.47 -20.04 4.39
N PRO A 137 -7.03 -18.83 4.75
CA PRO A 137 -7.22 -17.67 3.89
C PRO A 137 -6.39 -17.80 2.62
N ARG A 138 -6.91 -17.25 1.55
CA ARG A 138 -6.23 -17.23 0.26
C ARG A 138 -5.26 -16.07 0.20
N THR A 139 -3.98 -16.33 -0.02
CA THR A 139 -2.99 -15.28 -0.28
C THR A 139 -3.29 -14.58 -1.59
N LYS A 140 -3.53 -13.28 -1.54
CA LYS A 140 -3.93 -12.45 -2.68
C LYS A 140 -2.94 -11.36 -3.04
N LEU A 141 -2.20 -10.86 -2.07
CA LEU A 141 -1.34 -9.71 -2.26
C LEU A 141 -0.03 -9.90 -1.49
N ILE A 142 1.03 -9.34 -2.03
CA ILE A 142 2.35 -9.22 -1.39
C ILE A 142 2.66 -7.74 -1.31
N CYS A 143 2.98 -7.24 -0.11
CA CYS A 143 3.31 -5.84 0.15
C CYS A 143 4.75 -5.67 0.63
#